data_55541a9c327f6f318af85e84d953e8fa
#
_entry.id   55541a9c327f6f318af85e84d953e8fa
#
_cell.length_a   1.000
_cell.length_b   1.000
_cell.length_c   1.000
_cell.angle_alpha   90.00
_cell.angle_beta   90.00
_cell.angle_gamma   90.00
#
_symmetry.space_group_name_H-M   'P 1'
#
loop_
_entity.id
_entity.type
_entity.pdbx_description
1 polymer ?
#
loop_
_entity_poly.entity_id
_entity_poly.type
_entity_poly.pdbx_seq_one_letter_code
_entity_poly.pdbx_strand_id
1 'polypeptide(L)'
;TLTGRDMQIEDVVSIVDEASQAMTFSRELLQSAIENISLGVSVVNHQQQLVVWNHRYLEQFSYPKGFVRVGRPVEDLMRYNLTSANLPARRIDEVIADRCASMREGRPMSYERQRPDGTVLRIDGSPIPGGGYVTTFQDITAMRRTEQALKETNIYLEQRVKERTQELQVINEQMLKAKSVAEQANQSKTRFLASASHDLLQPLNAARLFTSALAGKARDPEMTELVDHIDSSLGAAE
;
A
#
# COMPACT_ATOMS: atom_id res chain seq x y z
N THR A 1 31.98 30.59 -61.23
CA THR A 1 33.08 29.60 -61.34
C THR A 1 33.23 28.91 -60.00
N LEU A 2 32.52 27.80 -59.83
CA LEU A 2 32.72 26.90 -58.74
C LEU A 2 33.92 26.01 -59.08
N THR A 3 35.05 26.29 -58.43
CA THR A 3 36.21 25.42 -58.46
C THR A 3 35.86 24.12 -57.72
N GLY A 4 35.62 23.05 -58.50
CA GLY A 4 35.61 21.70 -57.97
C GLY A 4 37.01 21.43 -57.36
N ARG A 5 37.08 21.30 -56.03
CA ARG A 5 38.21 20.66 -55.40
C ARG A 5 38.18 19.22 -55.80
N ASP A 6 39.17 18.79 -56.58
CA ASP A 6 39.46 17.38 -56.77
C ASP A 6 39.76 16.81 -55.36
N MET A 7 38.79 16.04 -54.79
CA MET A 7 38.96 15.35 -53.55
C MET A 7 39.99 14.25 -53.77
N GLN A 8 41.16 14.38 -53.14
CA GLN A 8 42.25 13.40 -53.32
C GLN A 8 41.80 12.05 -52.70
N ILE A 9 42.31 10.97 -53.25
CA ILE A 9 41.98 9.59 -52.78
C ILE A 9 42.27 9.46 -51.30
N GLU A 10 43.29 10.17 -50.77
CA GLU A 10 43.66 10.22 -49.36
C GLU A 10 42.56 10.84 -48.47
N ASP A 11 41.90 11.92 -48.95
CA ASP A 11 40.77 12.54 -48.23
C ASP A 11 39.56 11.62 -48.14
N VAL A 12 39.27 10.85 -49.23
CA VAL A 12 38.20 9.85 -49.23
C VAL A 12 38.50 8.70 -48.29
N VAL A 13 39.73 8.19 -48.28
CA VAL A 13 40.16 7.13 -47.37
C VAL A 13 40.05 7.58 -45.90
N SER A 14 40.49 8.80 -45.58
CA SER A 14 40.37 9.35 -44.22
C SER A 14 38.92 9.48 -43.77
N ILE A 15 38.01 9.96 -44.60
CA ILE A 15 36.58 10.07 -44.31
C ILE A 15 35.93 8.69 -44.09
N VAL A 16 36.29 7.72 -44.90
CA VAL A 16 35.78 6.34 -44.76
C VAL A 16 36.30 5.69 -43.47
N ASP A 17 37.53 5.94 -43.13
CA ASP A 17 38.14 5.40 -41.89
C ASP A 17 37.53 6.03 -40.64
N GLU A 18 37.35 7.36 -40.61
CA GLU A 18 36.63 8.05 -39.55
C GLU A 18 35.18 7.58 -39.42
N ALA A 19 34.45 7.44 -40.52
CA ALA A 19 33.10 6.93 -40.52
C ALA A 19 33.02 5.47 -40.02
N SER A 20 33.99 4.64 -40.41
CA SER A 20 34.08 3.24 -39.94
C SER A 20 34.37 3.15 -38.45
N GLN A 21 35.29 3.99 -37.95
CA GLN A 21 35.62 4.05 -36.51
C GLN A 21 34.41 4.55 -35.70
N ALA A 22 33.72 5.61 -36.14
CA ALA A 22 32.52 6.11 -35.49
C ALA A 22 31.39 5.07 -35.47
N MET A 23 31.17 4.32 -36.56
CA MET A 23 30.20 3.23 -36.62
C MET A 23 30.55 2.10 -35.64
N THR A 24 31.84 1.71 -35.58
CA THR A 24 32.32 0.66 -34.68
C THR A 24 32.11 1.07 -33.22
N PHE A 25 32.52 2.28 -32.86
CA PHE A 25 32.31 2.85 -31.52
C PHE A 25 30.84 2.91 -31.13
N SER A 26 29.99 3.41 -32.03
CA SER A 26 28.54 3.48 -31.81
C SER A 26 27.92 2.10 -31.56
N ARG A 27 28.35 1.11 -32.34
CA ARG A 27 27.90 -0.29 -32.19
C ARG A 27 28.32 -0.88 -30.83
N GLU A 28 29.58 -0.70 -30.45
CA GLU A 28 30.08 -1.18 -29.15
C GLU A 28 29.39 -0.52 -27.98
N LEU A 29 29.13 0.80 -28.06
CA LEU A 29 28.39 1.53 -27.04
C LEU A 29 26.96 1.02 -26.89
N LEU A 30 26.25 0.82 -28.02
CA LEU A 30 24.88 0.30 -28.02
C LEU A 30 24.84 -1.13 -27.47
N GLN A 31 25.79 -1.97 -27.85
CA GLN A 31 25.89 -3.33 -27.34
C GLN A 31 26.15 -3.35 -25.82
N SER A 32 27.07 -2.53 -25.36
CA SER A 32 27.35 -2.37 -23.92
C SER A 32 26.11 -1.86 -23.16
N ALA A 33 25.38 -0.89 -23.73
CA ALA A 33 24.14 -0.37 -23.13
C ALA A 33 23.07 -1.47 -22.99
N ILE A 34 22.86 -2.28 -24.03
CA ILE A 34 21.88 -3.37 -24.01
C ILE A 34 22.29 -4.48 -23.03
N GLU A 35 23.58 -4.81 -22.93
CA GLU A 35 24.08 -5.81 -21.98
C GLU A 35 23.90 -5.38 -20.51
N ASN A 36 23.99 -4.09 -20.21
CA ASN A 36 23.86 -3.55 -18.86
C ASN A 36 22.41 -3.28 -18.41
N ILE A 37 21.43 -3.47 -19.30
CA ILE A 37 20.01 -3.37 -18.92
C ILE A 37 19.60 -4.58 -18.07
N SER A 38 18.88 -4.34 -16.97
CA SER A 38 18.37 -5.39 -16.06
C SER A 38 17.24 -6.24 -16.66
N LEU A 39 16.76 -5.89 -17.85
CA LEU A 39 15.73 -6.61 -18.60
C LEU A 39 16.36 -7.56 -19.60
N GLY A 40 15.72 -8.71 -19.86
CA GLY A 40 16.00 -9.48 -21.07
C GLY A 40 15.56 -8.70 -22.28
N VAL A 41 16.39 -8.62 -23.31
CA VAL A 41 16.10 -7.90 -24.55
C VAL A 41 16.33 -8.83 -25.74
N SER A 42 15.39 -8.82 -26.68
CA SER A 42 15.57 -9.45 -28.00
C SER A 42 15.07 -8.52 -29.11
N VAL A 43 15.78 -8.49 -30.22
CA VAL A 43 15.44 -7.70 -31.40
C VAL A 43 15.36 -8.61 -32.60
N VAL A 44 14.30 -8.48 -33.38
CA VAL A 44 14.11 -9.18 -34.64
C VAL A 44 14.03 -8.18 -35.78
N ASN A 45 14.48 -8.61 -36.97
CA ASN A 45 14.39 -7.83 -38.20
C ASN A 45 12.96 -7.93 -38.80
N HIS A 46 12.76 -7.29 -39.96
CA HIS A 46 11.48 -7.30 -40.71
C HIS A 46 11.05 -8.71 -41.18
N GLN A 47 11.98 -9.66 -41.25
CA GLN A 47 11.74 -11.07 -41.57
C GLN A 47 11.44 -11.89 -40.34
N GLN A 48 11.27 -11.25 -39.15
CA GLN A 48 11.08 -11.91 -37.87
C GLN A 48 12.21 -12.86 -37.45
N GLN A 49 13.44 -12.54 -37.87
CA GLN A 49 14.64 -13.26 -37.51
C GLN A 49 15.38 -12.51 -36.41
N LEU A 50 15.89 -13.22 -35.41
CA LEU A 50 16.66 -12.67 -34.30
C LEU A 50 17.96 -12.03 -34.79
N VAL A 51 18.22 -10.79 -34.40
CA VAL A 51 19.43 -10.04 -34.80
C VAL A 51 20.24 -9.56 -33.58
N VAL A 52 19.57 -9.23 -32.46
CA VAL A 52 20.23 -8.77 -31.23
C VAL A 52 19.52 -9.38 -30.02
N TRP A 53 20.29 -9.71 -29.02
CA TRP A 53 19.82 -10.09 -27.68
C TRP A 53 20.90 -9.77 -26.65
N ASN A 54 20.53 -9.73 -25.36
CA ASN A 54 21.47 -9.56 -24.27
C ASN A 54 21.59 -10.82 -23.42
N HIS A 55 22.55 -10.83 -22.51
CA HIS A 55 22.81 -11.95 -21.61
C HIS A 55 21.60 -12.30 -20.72
N ARG A 56 20.88 -11.27 -20.22
CA ARG A 56 19.65 -11.44 -19.42
C ARG A 56 18.56 -12.24 -20.13
N TYR A 57 18.40 -12.04 -21.43
CA TYR A 57 17.48 -12.84 -22.22
C TYR A 57 17.85 -14.33 -22.23
N LEU A 58 19.15 -14.66 -22.35
CA LEU A 58 19.63 -16.04 -22.32
C LEU A 58 19.42 -16.69 -20.94
N GLU A 59 19.75 -15.97 -19.87
CA GLU A 59 19.56 -16.44 -18.49
C GLU A 59 18.10 -16.74 -18.18
N GLN A 60 17.19 -15.84 -18.56
CA GLN A 60 15.77 -15.99 -18.29
C GLN A 60 15.16 -17.24 -18.93
N PHE A 61 15.63 -17.66 -20.09
CA PHE A 61 15.02 -18.76 -20.83
C PHE A 61 15.80 -20.05 -20.84
N SER A 62 17.03 -20.04 -20.34
CA SER A 62 17.90 -21.24 -20.25
C SER A 62 18.01 -22.02 -21.54
N TYR A 63 18.21 -21.33 -22.66
CA TYR A 63 18.30 -21.95 -23.97
C TYR A 63 19.49 -22.90 -24.08
N PRO A 64 19.36 -24.00 -24.85
CA PRO A 64 20.48 -24.85 -25.16
C PRO A 64 21.61 -24.10 -25.90
N LYS A 65 22.85 -24.50 -25.70
CA LYS A 65 24.01 -23.92 -26.40
C LYS A 65 23.79 -23.92 -27.91
N GLY A 66 23.97 -22.76 -28.56
CA GLY A 66 23.80 -22.60 -30.01
C GLY A 66 22.36 -22.52 -30.49
N PHE A 67 21.40 -22.63 -29.60
CA PHE A 67 19.97 -22.46 -29.97
C PHE A 67 19.66 -21.02 -30.37
N VAL A 68 20.13 -20.06 -29.59
CA VAL A 68 19.98 -18.62 -29.88
C VAL A 68 21.16 -18.19 -30.77
N ARG A 69 20.86 -17.73 -31.98
CA ARG A 69 21.83 -17.26 -32.98
C ARG A 69 21.20 -16.25 -33.91
N VAL A 70 22.00 -15.41 -34.53
CA VAL A 70 21.55 -14.47 -35.55
C VAL A 70 20.88 -15.24 -36.70
N GLY A 71 19.77 -14.70 -37.22
CA GLY A 71 18.96 -15.30 -38.26
C GLY A 71 17.98 -16.38 -37.81
N ARG A 72 17.93 -16.71 -36.50
CA ARG A 72 16.93 -17.66 -36.00
C ARG A 72 15.53 -17.08 -36.08
N PRO A 73 14.55 -17.81 -36.62
CA PRO A 73 13.14 -17.37 -36.60
C PRO A 73 12.65 -17.17 -35.19
N VAL A 74 11.96 -16.07 -34.92
CA VAL A 74 11.40 -15.78 -33.60
C VAL A 74 10.35 -16.82 -33.18
N GLU A 75 9.67 -17.41 -34.15
CA GLU A 75 8.72 -18.50 -33.95
C GLU A 75 9.35 -19.69 -33.21
N ASP A 76 10.57 -20.10 -33.56
CA ASP A 76 11.30 -21.19 -32.91
C ASP A 76 11.57 -20.87 -31.43
N LEU A 77 11.95 -19.61 -31.14
CA LEU A 77 12.21 -19.14 -29.79
C LEU A 77 10.93 -19.12 -28.95
N MET A 78 9.83 -18.61 -29.55
CA MET A 78 8.52 -18.61 -28.91
C MET A 78 8.03 -20.02 -28.62
N ARG A 79 8.18 -20.93 -29.58
CA ARG A 79 7.81 -22.33 -29.46
C ARG A 79 8.56 -22.99 -28.30
N TYR A 80 9.88 -22.85 -28.24
CA TYR A 80 10.70 -23.34 -27.13
C TYR A 80 10.20 -22.81 -25.78
N ASN A 81 9.96 -21.50 -25.70
CA ASN A 81 9.51 -20.84 -24.48
C ASN A 81 8.07 -21.25 -24.04
N LEU A 82 7.20 -21.61 -24.99
CA LEU A 82 5.81 -21.99 -24.73
C LEU A 82 5.66 -23.49 -24.45
N THR A 83 6.51 -24.33 -25.03
CA THR A 83 6.50 -25.78 -24.76
C THR A 83 6.76 -26.08 -23.29
N SER A 84 7.61 -25.30 -22.63
CA SER A 84 7.86 -25.40 -21.20
C SER A 84 6.65 -24.98 -20.32
N ALA A 85 5.59 -24.45 -20.90
CA ALA A 85 4.41 -23.94 -20.17
C ALA A 85 3.23 -24.93 -20.07
N ASN A 86 3.44 -26.21 -20.44
CA ASN A 86 2.41 -27.25 -20.46
C ASN A 86 1.12 -26.89 -21.22
N LEU A 87 1.21 -26.05 -22.24
CA LEU A 87 0.10 -25.70 -23.11
C LEU A 87 -0.10 -26.78 -24.18
N PRO A 88 -1.35 -27.08 -24.59
CA PRO A 88 -1.63 -27.92 -25.74
C PRO A 88 -0.95 -27.39 -27.01
N ALA A 89 -0.37 -28.25 -27.85
CA ALA A 89 0.37 -27.86 -29.05
C ALA A 89 -0.42 -26.91 -29.96
N ARG A 90 -1.71 -27.19 -30.19
CA ARG A 90 -2.61 -26.34 -30.99
C ARG A 90 -2.69 -24.91 -30.43
N ARG A 91 -2.75 -24.76 -29.11
CA ARG A 91 -2.78 -23.44 -28.47
C ARG A 91 -1.46 -22.69 -28.57
N ILE A 92 -0.34 -23.44 -28.56
CA ILE A 92 0.98 -22.87 -28.82
C ILE A 92 1.04 -22.27 -30.23
N ASP A 93 0.59 -22.99 -31.24
CA ASP A 93 0.60 -22.52 -32.63
C ASP A 93 -0.29 -21.28 -32.82
N GLU A 94 -1.48 -21.25 -32.22
CA GLU A 94 -2.40 -20.11 -32.25
C GLU A 94 -1.75 -18.85 -31.63
N VAL A 95 -1.12 -19.00 -30.45
CA VAL A 95 -0.44 -17.89 -29.75
C VAL A 95 0.75 -17.36 -30.53
N ILE A 96 1.54 -18.26 -31.13
CA ILE A 96 2.69 -17.87 -31.96
C ILE A 96 2.22 -17.11 -33.20
N ALA A 97 1.21 -17.63 -33.90
CA ALA A 97 0.66 -17.01 -35.11
C ALA A 97 0.15 -15.59 -34.80
N ASP A 98 -0.59 -15.38 -33.74
CA ASP A 98 -1.10 -14.07 -33.31
C ASP A 98 0.04 -13.09 -32.99
N ARG A 99 1.04 -13.53 -32.24
CA ARG A 99 2.21 -12.69 -31.91
C ARG A 99 3.04 -12.33 -33.12
N CYS A 100 3.28 -13.28 -34.01
CA CYS A 100 3.99 -13.04 -35.27
C CYS A 100 3.20 -12.09 -36.19
N ALA A 101 1.88 -12.19 -36.20
CA ALA A 101 1.02 -11.24 -36.93
C ALA A 101 1.14 -9.84 -36.32
N SER A 102 1.04 -9.69 -35.02
CA SER A 102 1.20 -8.41 -34.29
C SER A 102 2.56 -7.76 -34.59
N MET A 103 3.64 -8.55 -34.60
CA MET A 103 4.97 -8.04 -34.98
C MET A 103 5.04 -7.56 -36.43
N ARG A 104 4.44 -8.30 -37.39
CA ARG A 104 4.39 -7.89 -38.81
C ARG A 104 3.60 -6.62 -39.03
N GLU A 105 2.51 -6.46 -38.31
CA GLU A 105 1.65 -5.29 -38.38
C GLU A 105 2.18 -4.08 -37.60
N GLY A 106 3.32 -4.23 -36.92
CA GLY A 106 3.89 -3.18 -36.08
C GLY A 106 3.01 -2.80 -34.90
N ARG A 107 2.16 -3.71 -34.41
CA ARG A 107 1.34 -3.47 -33.22
C ARG A 107 2.14 -3.68 -31.93
N PRO A 108 2.18 -2.72 -31.00
CA PRO A 108 2.80 -2.94 -29.70
C PRO A 108 2.04 -4.02 -28.92
N MET A 109 2.75 -4.80 -28.11
CA MET A 109 2.16 -5.81 -27.26
C MET A 109 2.69 -5.67 -25.83
N SER A 110 1.82 -5.93 -24.84
CA SER A 110 2.18 -6.00 -23.41
C SER A 110 1.33 -7.08 -22.77
N TYR A 111 1.98 -8.04 -22.10
CA TYR A 111 1.28 -9.09 -21.36
C TYR A 111 2.17 -9.71 -20.31
N GLU A 112 1.53 -10.35 -19.33
CA GLU A 112 2.22 -11.11 -18.30
C GLU A 112 2.05 -12.61 -18.55
N ARG A 113 3.08 -13.38 -18.24
CA ARG A 113 3.07 -14.83 -18.33
C ARG A 113 3.65 -15.43 -17.08
N GLN A 114 2.86 -16.28 -16.43
CA GLN A 114 3.34 -17.13 -15.35
C GLN A 114 3.95 -18.40 -15.92
N ARG A 115 5.09 -18.80 -15.41
CA ARG A 115 5.79 -20.03 -15.72
C ARG A 115 5.44 -21.15 -14.74
N PRO A 116 5.69 -22.42 -15.10
CA PRO A 116 5.46 -23.55 -14.18
C PRO A 116 6.29 -23.48 -12.89
N ASP A 117 7.46 -22.83 -12.92
CA ASP A 117 8.31 -22.60 -11.75
C ASP A 117 7.82 -21.48 -10.83
N GLY A 118 6.69 -20.87 -11.16
CA GLY A 118 6.08 -19.75 -10.40
C GLY A 118 6.64 -18.36 -10.77
N THR A 119 7.62 -18.26 -11.67
CA THR A 119 8.15 -16.98 -12.17
C THR A 119 7.07 -16.25 -12.99
N VAL A 120 6.90 -14.96 -12.77
CA VAL A 120 6.00 -14.10 -13.55
C VAL A 120 6.85 -13.16 -14.40
N LEU A 121 6.76 -13.30 -15.72
CA LEU A 121 7.43 -12.43 -16.69
C LEU A 121 6.43 -11.44 -17.27
N ARG A 122 6.77 -10.14 -17.25
CA ARG A 122 6.17 -9.12 -18.11
C ARG A 122 6.94 -9.08 -19.42
N ILE A 123 6.19 -9.12 -20.52
CA ILE A 123 6.74 -9.12 -21.89
C ILE A 123 6.13 -7.94 -22.61
N ASP A 124 6.99 -6.97 -22.96
CA ASP A 124 6.61 -5.78 -23.69
C ASP A 124 7.32 -5.77 -25.05
N GLY A 125 6.57 -5.53 -26.09
CA GLY A 125 7.09 -5.51 -27.47
C GLY A 125 6.66 -4.27 -28.21
N SER A 126 7.57 -3.71 -29.03
CA SER A 126 7.32 -2.51 -29.82
C SER A 126 8.03 -2.58 -31.18
N PRO A 127 7.41 -2.00 -32.23
CA PRO A 127 8.06 -1.90 -33.54
C PRO A 127 9.25 -0.93 -33.49
N ILE A 128 10.24 -1.17 -34.33
CA ILE A 128 11.43 -0.32 -34.49
C ILE A 128 11.30 0.50 -35.78
N PRO A 129 11.63 1.80 -35.79
CA PRO A 129 11.72 2.59 -37.02
C PRO A 129 12.69 1.94 -38.02
N GLY A 130 12.28 1.82 -39.27
CA GLY A 130 13.06 1.13 -40.29
C GLY A 130 12.78 -0.37 -40.44
N GLY A 131 11.86 -0.91 -39.63
CA GLY A 131 11.43 -2.31 -39.68
C GLY A 131 12.11 -3.19 -38.67
N GLY A 132 11.35 -4.13 -38.12
CA GLY A 132 11.75 -5.02 -37.05
C GLY A 132 10.96 -4.77 -35.78
N TYR A 133 11.35 -5.47 -34.71
CA TYR A 133 10.61 -5.47 -33.44
C TYR A 133 11.53 -5.72 -32.27
N VAL A 134 11.40 -4.90 -31.22
CA VAL A 134 12.11 -5.10 -29.93
C VAL A 134 11.14 -5.69 -28.93
N THR A 135 11.60 -6.69 -28.19
CA THR A 135 10.85 -7.28 -27.09
C THR A 135 11.70 -7.25 -25.83
N THR A 136 11.12 -6.78 -24.75
CA THR A 136 11.73 -6.79 -23.40
C THR A 136 11.03 -7.80 -22.50
N PHE A 137 11.80 -8.39 -21.59
CA PHE A 137 11.37 -9.42 -20.67
C PHE A 137 11.79 -9.02 -19.26
N GLN A 138 10.83 -8.80 -18.39
CA GLN A 138 11.05 -8.41 -17.00
C GLN A 138 10.52 -9.49 -16.06
N ASP A 139 11.36 -9.95 -15.15
CA ASP A 139 10.89 -10.76 -14.03
C ASP A 139 10.22 -9.83 -13.00
N ILE A 140 8.91 -9.98 -12.84
CA ILE A 140 8.09 -9.21 -11.91
C ILE A 140 7.60 -10.06 -10.73
N THR A 141 8.19 -11.24 -10.51
CA THR A 141 7.74 -12.20 -9.49
C THR A 141 7.76 -11.58 -8.10
N ALA A 142 8.87 -10.95 -7.72
CA ALA A 142 8.99 -10.29 -6.42
C ALA A 142 7.97 -9.15 -6.26
N MET A 143 7.77 -8.34 -7.29
CA MET A 143 6.80 -7.25 -7.30
C MET A 143 5.37 -7.78 -7.11
N ARG A 144 4.99 -8.84 -7.83
CA ARG A 144 3.66 -9.45 -7.71
C ARG A 144 3.42 -10.10 -6.34
N ARG A 145 4.45 -10.73 -5.75
CA ARG A 145 4.35 -11.26 -4.38
C ARG A 145 4.14 -10.16 -3.34
N THR A 146 4.87 -9.05 -3.47
CA THR A 146 4.71 -7.90 -2.57
C THR A 146 3.33 -7.25 -2.73
N GLU A 147 2.85 -7.07 -3.95
CA GLU A 147 1.51 -6.54 -4.24
C GLU A 147 0.41 -7.41 -3.63
N GLN A 148 0.52 -8.73 -3.79
CA GLN A 148 -0.42 -9.68 -3.22
C GLN A 148 -0.40 -9.66 -1.68
N ALA A 149 0.78 -9.68 -1.06
CA ALA A 149 0.93 -9.61 0.39
C ALA A 149 0.37 -8.30 0.96
N LEU A 150 0.58 -7.18 0.27
CA LEU A 150 0.02 -5.89 0.65
C LEU A 150 -1.51 -5.91 0.58
N LYS A 151 -2.07 -6.47 -0.48
CA LYS A 151 -3.53 -6.59 -0.65
C LYS A 151 -4.16 -7.44 0.47
N GLU A 152 -3.55 -8.58 0.79
CA GLU A 152 -4.02 -9.45 1.88
C GLU A 152 -3.93 -8.75 3.24
N THR A 153 -2.83 -8.03 3.49
CA THR A 153 -2.65 -7.23 4.71
C THR A 153 -3.69 -6.13 4.83
N ASN A 154 -4.00 -5.42 3.73
CA ASN A 154 -5.04 -4.39 3.74
C ASN A 154 -6.43 -4.95 4.06
N ILE A 155 -6.81 -6.06 3.44
CA ILE A 155 -8.10 -6.74 3.73
C ILE A 155 -8.16 -7.14 5.22
N TYR A 156 -7.08 -7.71 5.76
CA TYR A 156 -7.00 -8.06 7.18
C TYR A 156 -7.15 -6.84 8.09
N LEU A 157 -6.45 -5.74 7.78
CA LEU A 157 -6.52 -4.50 8.56
C LEU A 157 -7.91 -3.86 8.52
N GLU A 158 -8.55 -3.82 7.36
CA GLU A 158 -9.92 -3.30 7.21
C GLU A 158 -10.91 -4.08 8.09
N GLN A 159 -10.81 -5.41 8.07
CA GLN A 159 -11.63 -6.25 8.92
C GLN A 159 -11.36 -6.00 10.40
N ARG A 160 -10.10 -5.90 10.80
CA ARG A 160 -9.70 -5.62 12.19
C ARG A 160 -10.19 -4.26 12.67
N VAL A 161 -10.11 -3.24 11.83
CA VAL A 161 -10.66 -1.89 12.12
C VAL A 161 -12.16 -1.96 12.34
N LYS A 162 -12.88 -2.68 11.47
CA LYS A 162 -14.34 -2.86 11.60
C LYS A 162 -14.71 -3.54 12.93
N GLU A 163 -14.06 -4.63 13.28
CA GLU A 163 -14.28 -5.35 14.54
C GLU A 163 -14.03 -4.44 15.76
N ARG A 164 -12.87 -3.74 15.78
CA ARG A 164 -12.54 -2.83 16.87
C ARG A 164 -13.49 -1.65 16.98
N THR A 165 -13.98 -1.12 15.86
CA THR A 165 -14.97 -0.05 15.88
C THR A 165 -16.29 -0.51 16.50
N GLN A 166 -16.75 -1.72 16.18
CA GLN A 166 -17.94 -2.30 16.77
C GLN A 166 -17.77 -2.55 18.28
N GLU A 167 -16.63 -3.11 18.71
CA GLU A 167 -16.32 -3.29 20.14
C GLU A 167 -16.34 -1.95 20.90
N LEU A 168 -15.70 -0.93 20.33
CA LEU A 168 -15.67 0.41 20.92
C LEU A 168 -17.05 1.05 21.01
N GLN A 169 -17.93 0.85 20.03
CA GLN A 169 -19.31 1.31 20.10
C GLN A 169 -20.07 0.68 21.27
N VAL A 170 -19.98 -0.63 21.42
CA VAL A 170 -20.62 -1.35 22.53
C VAL A 170 -20.11 -0.85 23.89
N ILE A 171 -18.79 -0.74 24.05
CA ILE A 171 -18.17 -0.23 25.29
C ILE A 171 -18.63 1.20 25.58
N ASN A 172 -18.67 2.08 24.56
CA ASN A 172 -19.10 3.46 24.73
C ASN A 172 -20.57 3.55 25.16
N GLU A 173 -21.47 2.75 24.58
CA GLU A 173 -22.87 2.68 25.02
C GLU A 173 -23.00 2.22 26.48
N GLN A 174 -22.24 1.20 26.88
CA GLN A 174 -22.22 0.73 28.28
C GLN A 174 -21.72 1.82 29.23
N MET A 175 -20.67 2.52 28.85
CA MET A 175 -20.08 3.59 29.65
C MET A 175 -21.05 4.78 29.80
N LEU A 176 -21.77 5.17 28.74
CA LEU A 176 -22.79 6.21 28.80
C LEU A 176 -23.94 5.82 29.73
N LYS A 177 -24.41 4.58 29.67
CA LYS A 177 -25.44 4.06 30.59
C LYS A 177 -24.96 4.06 32.05
N ALA A 178 -23.76 3.56 32.31
CA ALA A 178 -23.18 3.57 33.65
C ALA A 178 -23.02 4.98 34.22
N LYS A 179 -22.54 5.92 33.37
CA LYS A 179 -22.43 7.35 33.73
C LYS A 179 -23.79 7.94 34.11
N SER A 180 -24.82 7.71 33.31
CA SER A 180 -26.18 8.20 33.58
C SER A 180 -26.74 7.68 34.90
N VAL A 181 -26.56 6.38 35.20
CA VAL A 181 -26.97 5.78 36.48
C VAL A 181 -26.23 6.40 37.66
N ALA A 182 -24.92 6.60 37.52
CA ALA A 182 -24.11 7.23 38.60
C ALA A 182 -24.51 8.69 38.83
N GLU A 183 -24.80 9.45 37.79
CA GLU A 183 -25.30 10.85 37.90
C GLU A 183 -26.63 10.90 38.58
N GLN A 184 -27.60 10.03 38.24
CA GLN A 184 -28.89 9.95 38.90
C GLN A 184 -28.78 9.58 40.38
N ALA A 185 -27.93 8.60 40.71
CA ALA A 185 -27.67 8.22 42.08
C ALA A 185 -27.09 9.40 42.92
N ASN A 186 -26.13 10.12 42.33
CA ASN A 186 -25.52 11.28 42.97
C ASN A 186 -26.53 12.42 43.18
N GLN A 187 -27.39 12.73 42.19
CA GLN A 187 -28.44 13.69 42.33
C GLN A 187 -29.45 13.30 43.43
N SER A 188 -29.84 12.02 43.49
CA SER A 188 -30.76 11.51 44.50
C SER A 188 -30.15 11.63 45.93
N LYS A 189 -28.85 11.30 46.06
CA LYS A 189 -28.09 11.47 47.29
C LYS A 189 -28.07 12.94 47.73
N THR A 190 -27.79 13.86 46.80
CA THR A 190 -27.76 15.31 47.13
C THR A 190 -29.11 15.81 47.57
N ARG A 191 -30.19 15.41 46.86
CA ARG A 191 -31.57 15.80 47.25
C ARG A 191 -31.95 15.24 48.62
N PHE A 192 -31.61 13.97 48.87
CA PHE A 192 -31.85 13.31 50.19
C PHE A 192 -31.13 14.06 51.33
N LEU A 193 -29.87 14.41 51.15
CA LEU A 193 -29.10 15.15 52.15
C LEU A 193 -29.68 16.54 52.41
N ALA A 194 -30.07 17.26 51.36
CA ALA A 194 -30.69 18.58 51.48
C ALA A 194 -32.03 18.52 52.22
N SER A 195 -32.89 17.53 51.91
CA SER A 195 -34.17 17.32 52.58
C SER A 195 -33.96 16.91 54.05
N ALA A 196 -33.07 15.95 54.31
CA ALA A 196 -32.79 15.50 55.68
C ALA A 196 -32.21 16.63 56.54
N SER A 197 -31.32 17.45 55.99
CA SER A 197 -30.78 18.61 56.73
C SER A 197 -31.89 19.62 57.07
N HIS A 198 -32.79 19.92 56.11
CA HIS A 198 -33.93 20.82 56.37
C HIS A 198 -34.87 20.26 57.47
N ASP A 199 -35.19 18.96 57.39
CA ASP A 199 -36.13 18.31 58.28
C ASP A 199 -35.53 18.14 59.70
N LEU A 200 -34.22 18.10 59.84
CA LEU A 200 -33.49 18.09 61.11
C LEU A 200 -33.35 19.51 61.70
N LEU A 201 -33.05 20.51 60.88
CA LEU A 201 -32.86 21.88 61.33
C LEU A 201 -34.16 22.52 61.79
N GLN A 202 -35.31 22.20 61.20
CA GLN A 202 -36.62 22.75 61.64
C GLN A 202 -36.94 22.48 63.11
N PRO A 203 -36.95 21.22 63.62
CA PRO A 203 -37.23 20.95 65.03
C PRO A 203 -36.17 21.50 65.98
N LEU A 204 -34.89 21.51 65.56
CA LEU A 204 -33.82 22.12 66.33
C LEU A 204 -34.01 23.61 66.51
N ASN A 205 -34.34 24.34 65.44
CA ASN A 205 -34.64 25.75 65.50
C ASN A 205 -35.89 26.04 66.34
N ALA A 206 -36.91 25.21 66.26
CA ALA A 206 -38.10 25.35 67.11
C ALA A 206 -37.75 25.13 68.60
N ALA A 207 -36.94 24.07 68.88
CA ALA A 207 -36.47 23.82 70.26
C ALA A 207 -35.64 25.00 70.80
N ARG A 208 -34.75 25.57 69.98
CA ARG A 208 -33.96 26.76 70.36
C ARG A 208 -34.78 27.98 70.65
N LEU A 209 -35.85 28.24 69.85
CA LEU A 209 -36.82 29.32 70.13
C LEU A 209 -37.53 29.13 71.45
N PHE A 210 -37.95 27.88 71.80
CA PHE A 210 -38.56 27.58 73.10
C PHE A 210 -37.58 27.73 74.26
N THR A 211 -36.35 27.28 74.09
CA THR A 211 -35.28 27.41 75.10
C THR A 211 -34.98 28.88 75.37
N SER A 212 -34.85 29.71 74.35
CA SER A 212 -34.67 31.17 74.42
C SER A 212 -35.82 31.85 75.13
N ALA A 213 -37.08 31.46 74.79
CA ALA A 213 -38.26 31.98 75.48
C ALA A 213 -38.34 31.60 76.95
N LEU A 214 -37.83 30.38 77.36
CA LEU A 214 -37.74 29.93 78.73
C LEU A 214 -36.62 30.67 79.46
N ALA A 215 -35.49 30.93 78.90
CA ALA A 215 -34.39 31.72 79.44
C ALA A 215 -34.87 33.10 79.95
N GLY A 216 -35.71 33.76 79.10
CA GLY A 216 -36.27 35.05 79.48
C GLY A 216 -37.32 35.05 80.64
N LYS A 217 -37.78 33.84 81.05
CA LYS A 217 -38.77 33.65 82.12
C LYS A 217 -38.14 32.92 83.36
N ALA A 218 -36.97 32.37 83.24
CA ALA A 218 -36.29 31.68 84.35
C ALA A 218 -35.94 32.71 85.42
N ARG A 219 -36.47 32.48 86.71
CA ARG A 219 -36.21 33.30 87.89
C ARG A 219 -35.46 32.55 88.91
N ASP A 220 -35.29 31.25 88.77
CA ASP A 220 -34.60 30.33 89.71
C ASP A 220 -33.23 29.98 89.11
N PRO A 221 -32.13 30.02 89.91
CA PRO A 221 -30.81 29.67 89.43
C PRO A 221 -30.72 28.27 88.83
N GLU A 222 -31.42 27.29 89.37
CA GLU A 222 -31.45 25.91 88.90
C GLU A 222 -32.11 25.78 87.53
N MET A 223 -33.15 26.53 87.29
CA MET A 223 -33.84 26.62 85.97
C MET A 223 -32.99 27.31 84.93
N THR A 224 -32.20 28.31 85.28
CA THR A 224 -31.31 29.03 84.42
C THR A 224 -30.17 28.09 83.93
N GLU A 225 -29.56 27.32 84.85
CA GLU A 225 -28.51 26.35 84.48
C GLU A 225 -29.01 25.23 83.53
N LEU A 226 -30.24 24.78 83.74
CA LEU A 226 -30.85 23.76 82.88
C LEU A 226 -31.11 24.28 81.46
N VAL A 227 -31.55 25.50 81.36
CA VAL A 227 -31.80 26.19 80.02
C VAL A 227 -30.49 26.39 79.32
N ASP A 228 -29.40 26.76 79.99
CA ASP A 228 -28.09 26.94 79.41
C ASP A 228 -27.50 25.62 78.90
N HIS A 229 -27.72 24.53 79.63
CA HIS A 229 -27.31 23.19 79.20
C HIS A 229 -28.06 22.70 77.99
N ILE A 230 -29.38 23.01 77.89
CA ILE A 230 -30.16 22.66 76.69
C ILE A 230 -29.68 23.49 75.45
N ASP A 231 -29.47 24.81 75.63
CA ASP A 231 -28.99 25.67 74.52
C ASP A 231 -27.61 25.24 74.03
N SER A 232 -26.68 24.89 74.98
CA SER A 232 -25.36 24.34 74.65
C SER A 232 -25.47 23.03 73.89
N SER A 233 -26.38 22.13 74.27
CA SER A 233 -26.63 20.85 73.59
C SER A 233 -27.20 21.00 72.19
N LEU A 234 -28.12 21.97 71.97
CA LEU A 234 -28.67 22.30 70.71
C LEU A 234 -27.64 22.94 69.77
N GLY A 235 -26.76 23.82 70.31
CA GLY A 235 -25.64 24.39 69.52
C GLY A 235 -24.59 23.39 69.09
N ALA A 236 -24.43 22.29 69.83
CA ALA A 236 -23.52 21.20 69.42
C ALA A 236 -24.10 20.25 68.34
N ALA A 237 -25.42 20.32 68.11
CA ALA A 237 -26.13 19.50 67.12
C ALA A 237 -26.32 20.20 65.76
N GLU A 238 -26.03 21.50 65.64
CA GLU A 238 -25.97 22.26 64.39
C GLU A 238 -24.64 22.07 63.66
#